data_9809f1bac11967417e05c9e53dadcbab
#
_entry.id   9809f1bac11967417e05c9e53dadcbab
#
_cell.length_a   1.000
_cell.length_b   1.000
_cell.length_c   1.000
_cell.angle_alpha   90.00
_cell.angle_beta   90.00
_cell.angle_gamma   90.00
#
_symmetry.space_group_name_H-M   'P 1'
#
loop_
_entity.id
_entity.type
_entity.pdbx_description
1 polymer ?
#
loop_
_entity_poly.entity_id
_entity_poly.type
_entity_poly.pdbx_seq_one_letter_code
_entity_poly.pdbx_strand_id
1 'polypeptide(L)'
;MRNWLKSLPINLKNQVLSLDGKRLRGVSNNEHITHLVELFATESRLVIAQEKVPDKKGERKALPSLLKSIDVTGAIISMDAHYTYKPELSQVLEAGADYIVGIKGNQGRLHAEIENYFTQAHAISYDSEEFECYTEADKGHGRLETRSVCVSCDLGWLGERESWGFGALIEVRSQREIKGKTSKEVRYYGSSRKGTAKEFARWIRDHWLVENGLHYVLDVVFREDDARANTGYAAENLSLFRRMAMNVIKAFDPKRGFEDARRSAAFEPAYLGGLLSKLFGARC
;
A
#
# COMPACT_ATOMS: atom_id res chain seq x y z
N MET A 1 8.01 -13.90 -12.92
CA MET A 1 7.30 -12.61 -12.72
C MET A 1 8.21 -11.41 -12.96
N ARG A 2 9.35 -11.27 -12.27
CA ARG A 2 10.23 -10.07 -12.38
C ARG A 2 10.62 -9.69 -13.82
N ASN A 3 11.11 -10.64 -14.62
CA ASN A 3 11.51 -10.36 -16.00
C ASN A 3 10.35 -9.92 -16.89
N TRP A 4 9.17 -10.48 -16.68
CA TRP A 4 7.98 -10.09 -17.42
C TRP A 4 7.51 -8.68 -17.00
N LEU A 5 7.49 -8.35 -15.70
CA LEU A 5 7.16 -7.00 -15.24
C LEU A 5 8.10 -5.94 -15.82
N LYS A 6 9.41 -6.24 -15.91
CA LYS A 6 10.39 -5.34 -16.55
C LYS A 6 10.13 -5.13 -18.05
N SER A 7 9.42 -6.04 -18.72
CA SER A 7 9.04 -5.88 -20.13
C SER A 7 7.78 -5.05 -20.33
N LEU A 8 7.03 -4.76 -19.27
CA LEU A 8 5.86 -3.88 -19.34
C LEU A 8 6.29 -2.41 -19.28
N PRO A 9 5.64 -1.53 -20.08
CA PRO A 9 5.90 -0.09 -20.03
C PRO A 9 5.26 0.53 -18.75
N ILE A 10 5.74 0.13 -17.59
CA ILE A 10 5.23 0.63 -16.31
C ILE A 10 6.05 1.84 -15.91
N ASN A 11 5.40 2.98 -15.76
CA ASN A 11 6.01 4.16 -15.16
C ASN A 11 5.55 4.26 -13.70
N LEU A 12 6.47 4.03 -12.76
CA LEU A 12 6.19 4.08 -11.32
C LEU A 12 6.39 5.49 -10.72
N LYS A 13 6.92 6.43 -11.50
CA LYS A 13 7.17 7.80 -11.02
C LYS A 13 5.86 8.47 -10.58
N ASN A 14 5.86 9.03 -9.38
CA ASN A 14 4.71 9.65 -8.71
C ASN A 14 3.54 8.70 -8.42
N GLN A 15 3.68 7.39 -8.62
CA GLN A 15 2.68 6.42 -8.19
C GLN A 15 2.92 6.00 -6.73
N VAL A 16 1.82 5.70 -6.04
CA VAL A 16 1.87 5.07 -4.71
C VAL A 16 2.07 3.58 -4.88
N LEU A 17 3.11 3.07 -4.23
CA LEU A 17 3.36 1.64 -4.09
C LEU A 17 3.08 1.27 -2.63
N SER A 18 2.01 0.52 -2.38
CA SER A 18 1.69 0.04 -1.04
C SER A 18 2.55 -1.16 -0.68
N LEU A 19 3.30 -1.04 0.41
CA LEU A 19 4.03 -2.14 1.02
C LEU A 19 3.19 -2.69 2.16
N ASP A 20 2.78 -3.95 2.05
CA ASP A 20 1.97 -4.60 3.09
C ASP A 20 2.28 -6.09 3.19
N GLY A 21 1.96 -6.66 4.36
CA GLY A 21 2.15 -8.06 4.69
C GLY A 21 0.84 -8.84 4.68
N LYS A 22 0.82 -10.00 4.00
CA LYS A 22 -0.32 -10.90 3.97
C LYS A 22 0.02 -12.28 4.51
N ARG A 23 -0.74 -12.73 5.50
CA ARG A 23 -0.70 -14.11 5.98
C ARG A 23 -1.65 -14.99 5.15
N LEU A 24 -1.14 -16.09 4.58
CA LEU A 24 -1.96 -17.08 3.90
C LEU A 24 -2.64 -17.98 4.93
N ARG A 25 -3.96 -17.82 5.12
CA ARG A 25 -4.70 -18.49 6.19
C ARG A 25 -5.01 -19.94 5.87
N GLY A 26 -5.28 -20.27 4.61
CA GLY A 26 -5.64 -21.63 4.18
C GLY A 26 -4.55 -22.67 4.38
N VAL A 27 -3.30 -22.26 4.56
CA VAL A 27 -2.09 -23.09 4.62
C VAL A 27 -1.47 -23.13 6.02
N SER A 28 -2.02 -22.39 6.99
CA SER A 28 -1.44 -22.32 8.33
C SER A 28 -1.88 -23.51 9.16
N ASN A 29 -1.04 -24.55 9.22
CA ASN A 29 -0.95 -25.40 10.40
C ASN A 29 -0.10 -24.63 11.42
N ASN A 30 -0.23 -24.94 12.72
CA ASN A 30 0.55 -24.28 13.78
C ASN A 30 2.08 -24.33 13.57
N GLU A 31 2.57 -25.16 12.64
CA GLU A 31 3.99 -25.34 12.33
C GLU A 31 4.48 -24.59 11.07
N HIS A 32 3.59 -24.21 10.14
CA HIS A 32 3.97 -23.58 8.88
C HIS A 32 3.08 -22.37 8.56
N ILE A 33 3.52 -21.20 8.98
CA ILE A 33 2.90 -19.93 8.60
C ILE A 33 3.58 -19.43 7.33
N THR A 34 2.82 -19.29 6.24
CA THR A 34 3.32 -18.57 5.07
C THR A 34 2.88 -17.13 5.17
N HIS A 35 3.84 -16.24 5.40
CA HIS A 35 3.65 -14.81 5.42
C HIS A 35 4.37 -14.19 4.23
N LEU A 36 3.70 -13.30 3.51
CA LEU A 36 4.20 -12.65 2.30
C LEU A 36 4.24 -11.16 2.52
N VAL A 37 5.28 -10.52 2.02
CA VAL A 37 5.35 -9.05 1.93
C VAL A 37 5.29 -8.68 0.46
N GLU A 38 4.46 -7.70 0.14
CA GLU A 38 4.13 -7.36 -1.24
C GLU A 38 4.29 -5.87 -1.47
N LEU A 39 4.76 -5.53 -2.66
CA LEU A 39 4.78 -4.17 -3.18
C LEU A 39 3.73 -4.08 -4.30
N PHE A 40 2.68 -3.32 -4.05
CA PHE A 40 1.52 -3.18 -4.93
C PHE A 40 1.41 -1.78 -5.49
N ALA A 41 1.49 -1.65 -6.82
CA ALA A 41 1.28 -0.37 -7.51
C ALA A 41 -0.23 -0.09 -7.60
N THR A 42 -0.68 0.89 -6.84
CA THR A 42 -2.11 1.11 -6.57
C THR A 42 -2.87 1.60 -7.80
N GLU A 43 -2.26 2.46 -8.62
CA GLU A 43 -2.88 3.00 -9.83
C GLU A 43 -3.01 1.95 -10.94
N SER A 44 -1.92 1.23 -11.22
CA SER A 44 -1.91 0.18 -12.25
C SER A 44 -2.52 -1.14 -11.77
N ARG A 45 -2.74 -1.30 -10.45
CA ARG A 45 -3.21 -2.52 -9.78
C ARG A 45 -2.34 -3.74 -10.06
N LEU A 46 -1.02 -3.54 -10.10
CA LEU A 46 -0.04 -4.59 -10.35
C LEU A 46 0.72 -4.92 -9.07
N VAL A 47 0.91 -6.21 -8.81
CA VAL A 47 1.85 -6.67 -7.79
C VAL A 47 3.26 -6.63 -8.38
N ILE A 48 4.05 -5.67 -7.91
CA ILE A 48 5.38 -5.36 -8.46
C ILE A 48 6.43 -6.31 -7.92
N ALA A 49 6.37 -6.61 -6.63
CA ALA A 49 7.29 -7.53 -5.97
C ALA A 49 6.58 -8.29 -4.85
N GLN A 50 7.09 -9.46 -4.54
CA GLN A 50 6.63 -10.31 -3.45
C GLN A 50 7.81 -11.05 -2.85
N GLU A 51 7.83 -11.17 -1.53
CA GLU A 51 8.82 -11.95 -0.80
C GLU A 51 8.16 -12.72 0.35
N LYS A 52 8.58 -13.98 0.55
CA LYS A 52 8.15 -14.79 1.67
C LYS A 52 9.02 -14.47 2.88
N VAL A 53 8.36 -14.32 4.02
CA VAL A 53 9.01 -14.12 5.31
C VAL A 53 8.50 -15.14 6.33
N PRO A 54 9.28 -15.43 7.38
CA PRO A 54 8.87 -16.42 8.38
C PRO A 54 7.61 -16.02 9.14
N ASP A 55 7.50 -14.74 9.47
CA ASP A 55 6.41 -14.17 10.26
C ASP A 55 6.32 -12.65 10.05
N LYS A 56 5.40 -11.99 10.75
CA LYS A 56 5.25 -10.54 10.71
C LYS A 56 6.51 -9.77 11.13
N LYS A 57 7.32 -10.31 12.04
CA LYS A 57 8.58 -9.65 12.46
C LYS A 57 9.63 -9.66 11.35
N GLY A 58 9.53 -10.62 10.42
CA GLY A 58 10.38 -10.72 9.24
C GLY A 58 10.08 -9.69 8.14
N GLU A 59 8.92 -9.02 8.16
CA GLU A 59 8.51 -8.11 7.09
C GLU A 59 9.54 -7.03 6.77
N ARG A 60 10.08 -6.36 7.80
CA ARG A 60 11.09 -5.32 7.61
C ARG A 60 12.37 -5.83 6.93
N LYS A 61 12.74 -7.08 7.18
CA LYS A 61 13.93 -7.70 6.57
C LYS A 61 13.76 -7.96 5.07
N ALA A 62 12.51 -8.04 4.59
CA ALA A 62 12.22 -8.21 3.17
C ALA A 62 12.36 -6.90 2.36
N LEU A 63 12.28 -5.74 3.02
CA LEU A 63 12.30 -4.44 2.36
C LEU A 63 13.48 -4.25 1.39
N PRO A 64 14.75 -4.50 1.76
CA PRO A 64 15.88 -4.32 0.84
C PRO A 64 15.78 -5.17 -0.43
N SER A 65 15.31 -6.42 -0.30
CA SER A 65 15.14 -7.34 -1.42
C SER A 65 14.02 -6.89 -2.35
N LEU A 66 12.91 -6.43 -1.79
CA LEU A 66 11.78 -5.90 -2.56
C LEU A 66 12.19 -4.65 -3.34
N LEU A 67 12.86 -3.69 -2.71
CA LEU A 67 13.32 -2.45 -3.36
C LEU A 67 14.34 -2.73 -4.48
N LYS A 68 15.21 -3.73 -4.32
CA LYS A 68 16.17 -4.14 -5.36
C LYS A 68 15.55 -4.91 -6.52
N SER A 69 14.32 -5.38 -6.37
CA SER A 69 13.68 -6.26 -7.37
C SER A 69 13.20 -5.51 -8.62
N ILE A 70 12.93 -4.21 -8.50
CA ILE A 70 12.45 -3.32 -9.57
C ILE A 70 12.96 -1.90 -9.31
N ASP A 71 13.10 -1.10 -10.36
CA ASP A 71 13.38 0.33 -10.23
C ASP A 71 12.16 1.06 -9.67
N VAL A 72 12.30 1.60 -8.45
CA VAL A 72 11.26 2.37 -7.74
C VAL A 72 11.54 3.86 -7.74
N THR A 73 12.51 4.32 -8.53
CA THR A 73 12.94 5.72 -8.57
C THR A 73 11.76 6.66 -8.85
N GLY A 74 11.57 7.63 -7.96
CA GLY A 74 10.50 8.63 -8.03
C GLY A 74 9.10 8.11 -7.65
N ALA A 75 8.97 6.85 -7.23
CA ALA A 75 7.73 6.32 -6.64
C ALA A 75 7.54 6.80 -5.19
N ILE A 76 6.35 6.61 -4.64
CA ILE A 76 6.03 6.87 -3.23
C ILE A 76 5.71 5.52 -2.58
N ILE A 77 6.58 5.05 -1.69
CA ILE A 77 6.34 3.81 -0.94
C ILE A 77 5.48 4.13 0.28
N SER A 78 4.25 3.66 0.29
CA SER A 78 3.38 3.81 1.45
C SER A 78 3.45 2.57 2.34
N MET A 79 3.64 2.79 3.65
CA MET A 79 3.90 1.74 4.63
C MET A 79 3.09 1.97 5.90
N ASP A 80 2.78 0.88 6.60
CA ASP A 80 2.20 0.96 7.93
C ASP A 80 3.24 1.39 8.99
N ALA A 81 2.78 1.65 10.23
CA ALA A 81 3.64 2.09 11.32
C ALA A 81 4.70 1.04 11.72
N HIS A 82 4.59 -0.21 11.30
CA HIS A 82 5.59 -1.25 11.55
C HIS A 82 6.95 -0.91 10.93
N TYR A 83 6.95 -0.12 9.85
CA TYR A 83 8.15 0.30 9.13
C TYR A 83 8.72 1.65 9.56
N THR A 84 8.13 2.32 10.58
CA THR A 84 8.59 3.63 11.05
C THR A 84 9.86 3.49 11.89
N TYR A 85 10.97 3.22 11.23
CA TYR A 85 12.30 3.17 11.80
C TYR A 85 13.29 3.77 10.80
N LYS A 86 14.29 4.49 11.33
CA LYS A 86 15.28 5.19 10.50
C LYS A 86 15.96 4.30 9.44
N PRO A 87 16.44 3.08 9.75
CA PRO A 87 17.08 2.24 8.75
C PRO A 87 16.17 1.89 7.57
N GLU A 88 14.90 1.59 7.82
CA GLU A 88 13.93 1.25 6.78
C GLU A 88 13.60 2.46 5.90
N LEU A 89 13.40 3.63 6.51
CA LEU A 89 13.15 4.87 5.78
C LEU A 89 14.35 5.29 4.93
N SER A 90 15.58 5.17 5.47
CA SER A 90 16.80 5.43 4.71
C SER A 90 16.94 4.51 3.49
N GLN A 91 16.61 3.22 3.61
CA GLN A 91 16.65 2.28 2.48
C GLN A 91 15.70 2.68 1.34
N VAL A 92 14.52 3.23 1.67
CA VAL A 92 13.59 3.72 0.64
C VAL A 92 14.18 4.91 -0.08
N LEU A 93 14.78 5.88 0.65
CA LEU A 93 15.44 7.04 0.05
C LEU A 93 16.65 6.65 -0.79
N GLU A 94 17.46 5.71 -0.32
CA GLU A 94 18.63 5.18 -1.05
C GLU A 94 18.23 4.48 -2.36
N ALA A 95 17.02 3.89 -2.39
CA ALA A 95 16.43 3.32 -3.61
C ALA A 95 15.87 4.37 -4.57
N GLY A 96 15.98 5.66 -4.26
CA GLY A 96 15.48 6.77 -5.08
C GLY A 96 13.97 6.99 -5.02
N ALA A 97 13.28 6.37 -4.06
CA ALA A 97 11.85 6.55 -3.82
C ALA A 97 11.60 7.48 -2.62
N ASP A 98 10.41 8.09 -2.60
CA ASP A 98 9.86 8.74 -1.42
C ASP A 98 9.08 7.75 -0.56
N TYR A 99 8.78 8.13 0.68
CA TYR A 99 7.90 7.33 1.54
C TYR A 99 6.75 8.15 2.15
N ILE A 100 5.68 7.44 2.50
CA ILE A 100 4.64 7.85 3.43
C ILE A 100 4.49 6.73 4.45
N VAL A 101 4.67 7.03 5.74
CA VAL A 101 4.64 6.02 6.80
C VAL A 101 3.72 6.44 7.94
N GLY A 102 2.91 5.50 8.44
CA GLY A 102 2.07 5.73 9.61
C GLY A 102 2.91 5.90 10.89
N ILE A 103 2.52 6.80 11.78
CA ILE A 103 3.16 7.00 13.08
C ILE A 103 2.16 6.63 14.17
N LYS A 104 2.52 5.68 15.02
CA LYS A 104 1.66 5.13 16.08
C LYS A 104 2.49 4.92 17.37
N GLY A 105 1.87 4.28 18.36
CA GLY A 105 2.48 4.02 19.67
C GLY A 105 3.77 3.20 19.67
N ASN A 106 4.15 2.53 18.57
CA ASN A 106 5.48 1.92 18.43
C ASN A 106 6.62 2.95 18.40
N GLN A 107 6.30 4.22 18.10
CA GLN A 107 7.16 5.39 18.19
C GLN A 107 6.58 6.38 19.21
N GLY A 108 6.30 5.90 20.42
CA GLY A 108 5.48 6.59 21.41
C GLY A 108 5.88 8.04 21.68
N ARG A 109 7.18 8.34 21.81
CA ARG A 109 7.66 9.71 22.02
C ARG A 109 7.41 10.60 20.79
N LEU A 110 7.75 10.12 19.59
CA LEU A 110 7.50 10.87 18.33
C LEU A 110 6.01 11.07 18.13
N HIS A 111 5.19 10.04 18.36
CA HIS A 111 3.74 10.13 18.25
C HIS A 111 3.17 11.20 19.18
N ALA A 112 3.56 11.22 20.46
CA ALA A 112 3.07 12.19 21.42
C ALA A 112 3.48 13.65 21.06
N GLU A 113 4.69 13.85 20.56
CA GLU A 113 5.15 15.17 20.12
C GLU A 113 4.35 15.66 18.91
N ILE A 114 4.09 14.79 17.92
CA ILE A 114 3.28 15.12 16.75
C ILE A 114 1.82 15.38 17.13
N GLU A 115 1.25 14.55 18.01
CA GLU A 115 -0.10 14.74 18.53
C GLU A 115 -0.23 16.09 19.23
N ASN A 116 0.74 16.47 20.07
CA ASN A 116 0.75 17.78 20.74
C ASN A 116 0.85 18.93 19.71
N TYR A 117 1.72 18.82 18.73
CA TYR A 117 1.90 19.82 17.68
C TYR A 117 0.60 20.08 16.91
N PHE A 118 -0.07 19.04 16.41
CA PHE A 118 -1.35 19.21 15.72
C PHE A 118 -2.50 19.60 16.64
N THR A 119 -2.44 19.22 17.94
CA THR A 119 -3.44 19.67 18.93
C THR A 119 -3.36 21.17 19.15
N GLN A 120 -2.15 21.72 19.25
CA GLN A 120 -1.96 23.18 19.34
C GLN A 120 -2.42 23.88 18.05
N ALA A 121 -2.08 23.37 16.87
CA ALA A 121 -2.56 23.90 15.60
C ALA A 121 -4.09 23.88 15.51
N HIS A 122 -4.73 22.82 15.98
CA HIS A 122 -6.18 22.72 16.00
C HIS A 122 -6.84 23.76 16.92
N ALA A 123 -6.21 24.09 18.05
CA ALA A 123 -6.70 25.10 18.98
C ALA A 123 -6.76 26.50 18.33
N ILE A 124 -5.89 26.79 17.37
CA ILE A 124 -5.90 28.01 16.54
C ILE A 124 -6.59 27.83 15.20
N SER A 125 -7.36 26.73 15.03
CA SER A 125 -8.07 26.40 13.78
C SER A 125 -7.15 26.29 12.56
N TYR A 126 -5.87 25.92 12.74
CA TYR A 126 -4.82 25.88 11.71
C TYR A 126 -4.61 27.24 11.01
N ASP A 127 -4.93 28.34 11.69
CA ASP A 127 -4.77 29.70 11.19
C ASP A 127 -3.29 30.14 11.26
N SER A 128 -2.47 29.49 10.44
CA SER A 128 -1.08 29.87 10.22
C SER A 128 -0.64 29.37 8.84
N GLU A 129 0.34 30.05 8.24
CA GLU A 129 0.94 29.67 6.95
C GLU A 129 1.69 28.35 7.01
N GLU A 130 1.92 27.79 8.21
CA GLU A 130 2.61 26.52 8.44
C GLU A 130 1.73 25.32 8.10
N PHE A 131 0.40 25.49 8.03
CA PHE A 131 -0.54 24.39 7.81
C PHE A 131 -1.36 24.59 6.54
N GLU A 132 -1.43 23.53 5.74
CA GLU A 132 -2.40 23.42 4.66
C GLU A 132 -3.40 22.31 5.01
N CYS A 133 -4.70 22.60 4.94
CA CYS A 133 -5.75 21.64 5.23
C CYS A 133 -6.69 21.41 4.03
N TYR A 134 -7.11 20.17 3.86
CA TYR A 134 -8.09 19.74 2.86
C TYR A 134 -9.12 18.82 3.51
N THR A 135 -10.40 19.08 3.22
CA THR A 135 -11.50 18.24 3.73
C THR A 135 -12.34 17.71 2.59
N GLU A 136 -12.65 16.43 2.64
CA GLU A 136 -13.57 15.76 1.74
C GLU A 136 -14.66 15.01 2.51
N ALA A 137 -15.85 14.93 1.92
CA ALA A 137 -16.96 14.16 2.44
C ALA A 137 -17.42 13.14 1.39
N ASP A 138 -17.64 11.91 1.82
CA ASP A 138 -18.14 10.82 0.99
C ASP A 138 -19.40 10.25 1.60
N LYS A 139 -20.45 10.08 0.77
CA LYS A 139 -21.73 9.53 1.17
C LYS A 139 -22.04 8.32 0.31
N GLY A 140 -22.03 7.13 0.90
CA GLY A 140 -22.33 5.90 0.19
C GLY A 140 -22.75 4.77 1.13
N HIS A 141 -23.57 3.85 0.64
CA HIS A 141 -23.98 2.63 1.36
C HIS A 141 -24.52 2.88 2.79
N GLY A 142 -25.29 3.98 2.99
CA GLY A 142 -25.84 4.34 4.30
C GLY A 142 -24.80 4.88 5.30
N ARG A 143 -23.64 5.30 4.82
CA ARG A 143 -22.54 5.86 5.60
C ARG A 143 -22.25 7.27 5.10
N LEU A 144 -22.04 8.20 6.03
CA LEU A 144 -21.40 9.50 5.77
C LEU A 144 -20.00 9.45 6.39
N GLU A 145 -18.99 9.72 5.59
CA GLU A 145 -17.61 9.81 6.06
C GLU A 145 -17.04 11.18 5.68
N THR A 146 -16.57 11.92 6.68
CA THR A 146 -15.85 13.17 6.49
C THR A 146 -14.40 12.91 6.87
N ARG A 147 -13.47 13.32 6.01
CA ARG A 147 -12.03 13.20 6.23
C ARG A 147 -11.38 14.54 6.04
N SER A 148 -10.66 15.01 7.07
CA SER A 148 -9.84 16.19 7.04
C SER A 148 -8.37 15.80 7.11
N VAL A 149 -7.56 16.33 6.22
CA VAL A 149 -6.11 16.11 6.16
C VAL A 149 -5.44 17.45 6.31
N CYS A 150 -4.60 17.57 7.33
CA CYS A 150 -3.78 18.78 7.57
C CYS A 150 -2.30 18.40 7.49
N VAL A 151 -1.53 19.22 6.82
CA VAL A 151 -0.11 19.01 6.50
C VAL A 151 0.70 20.17 7.03
N SER A 152 1.83 19.86 7.65
CA SER A 152 2.88 20.85 7.95
C SER A 152 4.20 20.39 7.33
N CYS A 153 4.89 21.34 6.70
CA CYS A 153 6.26 21.19 6.21
C CYS A 153 7.27 21.98 7.06
N ASP A 154 6.82 22.65 8.11
CA ASP A 154 7.70 23.24 9.13
C ASP A 154 8.05 22.19 10.20
N LEU A 155 9.26 21.66 10.09
CA LEU A 155 9.74 20.53 10.87
C LEU A 155 10.95 20.88 11.75
N GLY A 156 11.31 22.16 11.86
CA GLY A 156 12.48 22.62 12.64
C GLY A 156 12.45 22.19 14.10
N TRP A 157 11.27 21.95 14.67
CA TRP A 157 11.10 21.49 16.02
C TRP A 157 11.43 20.00 16.25
N LEU A 158 11.58 19.20 15.18
CA LEU A 158 11.93 17.77 15.29
C LEU A 158 13.37 17.52 15.78
N GLY A 159 14.26 18.51 15.66
CA GLY A 159 15.64 18.41 16.11
C GLY A 159 16.40 17.22 15.53
N GLU A 160 16.97 16.35 16.37
CA GLU A 160 17.77 15.19 15.92
C GLU A 160 17.01 14.24 14.98
N ARG A 161 15.66 14.29 14.94
CA ARG A 161 14.83 13.46 14.06
C ARG A 161 14.74 13.98 12.63
N GLU A 162 15.29 15.16 12.32
CA GLU A 162 15.47 15.60 10.93
C GLU A 162 16.24 14.56 10.11
N SER A 163 17.14 13.79 10.78
CA SER A 163 17.87 12.70 10.15
C SER A 163 17.03 11.52 9.68
N TRP A 164 15.73 11.49 9.95
CA TRP A 164 14.78 10.49 9.42
C TRP A 164 14.33 10.83 8.00
N GLY A 165 14.63 12.05 7.52
CA GLY A 165 14.33 12.49 6.17
C GLY A 165 12.85 12.85 5.98
N PHE A 166 12.16 13.27 7.06
CA PHE A 166 10.81 13.82 6.92
C PHE A 166 10.86 15.18 6.19
N GLY A 167 10.02 15.32 5.18
CA GLY A 167 9.74 16.57 4.48
C GLY A 167 8.36 17.14 4.82
N ALA A 168 7.46 16.31 5.37
CA ALA A 168 6.13 16.69 5.82
C ALA A 168 5.63 15.80 6.96
N LEU A 169 4.83 16.37 7.86
CA LEU A 169 4.00 15.66 8.83
C LEU A 169 2.54 15.87 8.48
N ILE A 170 1.74 14.84 8.64
CA ILE A 170 0.35 14.82 8.21
C ILE A 170 -0.54 14.31 9.35
N GLU A 171 -1.60 15.05 9.64
CA GLU A 171 -2.71 14.61 10.46
C GLU A 171 -3.89 14.24 9.57
N VAL A 172 -4.52 13.10 9.80
CA VAL A 172 -5.77 12.68 9.17
C VAL A 172 -6.83 12.49 10.24
N ARG A 173 -7.87 13.31 10.23
CA ARG A 173 -9.06 13.19 11.06
C ARG A 173 -10.19 12.59 10.25
N SER A 174 -10.71 11.46 10.67
CA SER A 174 -11.84 10.80 10.03
C SER A 174 -13.03 10.80 10.98
N GLN A 175 -14.18 11.23 10.49
CA GLN A 175 -15.45 11.11 11.19
C GLN A 175 -16.38 10.28 10.32
N ARG A 176 -16.91 9.20 10.89
CA ARG A 176 -17.79 8.28 10.20
C ARG A 176 -19.12 8.16 10.94
N GLU A 177 -20.20 8.38 10.24
CA GLU A 177 -21.57 8.18 10.74
C GLU A 177 -22.22 7.00 10.04
N ILE A 178 -22.69 6.03 10.83
CA ILE A 178 -23.42 4.83 10.36
C ILE A 178 -24.63 4.64 11.27
N LYS A 179 -25.82 4.66 10.68
CA LYS A 179 -27.09 4.47 11.43
C LYS A 179 -27.19 5.35 12.68
N GLY A 180 -26.80 6.63 12.57
CA GLY A 180 -26.86 7.60 13.67
C GLY A 180 -25.76 7.46 14.73
N LYS A 181 -24.82 6.52 14.57
CA LYS A 181 -23.65 6.40 15.44
C LYS A 181 -22.43 7.04 14.78
N THR A 182 -21.81 7.96 15.48
CA THR A 182 -20.61 8.66 15.01
C THR A 182 -19.38 8.05 15.66
N SER A 183 -18.37 7.71 14.84
CA SER A 183 -17.03 7.37 15.29
C SER A 183 -16.04 8.41 14.76
N LYS A 184 -15.02 8.72 15.57
CA LYS A 184 -13.95 9.65 15.21
C LYS A 184 -12.61 8.93 15.38
N GLU A 185 -11.69 9.18 14.46
CA GLU A 185 -10.35 8.62 14.49
C GLU A 185 -9.35 9.69 14.03
N VAL A 186 -8.20 9.75 14.69
CA VAL A 186 -7.07 10.60 14.28
C VAL A 186 -5.87 9.69 14.00
N ARG A 187 -5.18 9.92 12.91
CA ARG A 187 -3.98 9.22 12.50
C ARG A 187 -2.90 10.20 12.07
N TYR A 188 -1.66 9.88 12.39
CA TYR A 188 -0.50 10.69 12.01
C TYR A 188 0.39 9.93 11.04
N TYR A 189 0.98 10.68 10.12
CA TYR A 189 1.91 10.16 9.12
C TYR A 189 3.10 11.09 8.98
N GLY A 190 4.24 10.49 8.59
CA GLY A 190 5.41 11.21 8.14
C GLY A 190 5.70 10.88 6.68
N SER A 191 6.20 11.84 5.92
CA SER A 191 6.59 11.65 4.53
C SER A 191 7.93 12.32 4.25
N SER A 192 8.77 11.70 3.42
CA SER A 192 9.97 12.35 2.88
C SER A 192 9.60 13.41 1.83
N ARG A 193 8.49 13.18 1.15
CA ARG A 193 8.01 14.07 0.09
C ARG A 193 7.22 15.24 0.68
N LYS A 194 7.44 16.42 0.14
CA LYS A 194 6.55 17.57 0.33
C LYS A 194 5.39 17.48 -0.67
N GLY A 195 4.24 17.98 -0.30
CA GLY A 195 3.03 17.98 -1.14
C GLY A 195 1.89 18.72 -0.47
N THR A 196 0.81 18.90 -1.21
CA THR A 196 -0.40 19.54 -0.72
C THR A 196 -1.24 18.60 0.14
N ALA A 197 -2.10 19.13 0.99
CA ALA A 197 -3.03 18.34 1.80
C ALA A 197 -3.94 17.45 0.93
N LYS A 198 -4.34 17.93 -0.25
CA LYS A 198 -5.14 17.16 -1.22
C LYS A 198 -4.36 15.98 -1.81
N GLU A 199 -3.07 16.15 -2.12
CA GLU A 199 -2.22 15.06 -2.59
C GLU A 199 -2.04 14.01 -1.52
N PHE A 200 -1.75 14.39 -0.27
CA PHE A 200 -1.64 13.45 0.84
C PHE A 200 -2.95 12.73 1.14
N ALA A 201 -4.10 13.41 1.02
CA ALA A 201 -5.40 12.75 1.14
C ALA A 201 -5.56 11.60 0.14
N ARG A 202 -5.14 11.83 -1.13
CA ARG A 202 -5.14 10.80 -2.17
C ARG A 202 -4.12 9.69 -1.87
N TRP A 203 -2.85 10.02 -1.62
CA TRP A 203 -1.78 9.03 -1.44
C TRP A 203 -2.03 8.13 -0.22
N ILE A 204 -2.52 8.69 0.90
CA ILE A 204 -2.87 7.90 2.09
C ILE A 204 -4.08 7.01 1.81
N ARG A 205 -5.06 7.48 1.03
CA ARG A 205 -6.21 6.68 0.61
C ARG A 205 -5.78 5.54 -0.31
N ASP A 206 -4.84 5.79 -1.21
CA ASP A 206 -4.32 4.80 -2.14
C ASP A 206 -3.61 3.65 -1.43
N HIS A 207 -3.00 3.88 -0.25
CA HIS A 207 -2.45 2.80 0.56
C HIS A 207 -3.50 1.71 0.87
N TRP A 208 -4.73 2.11 1.19
CA TRP A 208 -5.81 1.17 1.52
C TRP A 208 -6.33 0.36 0.32
N LEU A 209 -5.91 0.72 -0.89
CA LEU A 209 -6.22 -0.07 -2.08
C LEU A 209 -5.53 -1.44 -2.07
N VAL A 210 -4.48 -1.63 -1.28
CA VAL A 210 -3.87 -2.97 -1.10
C VAL A 210 -4.86 -3.92 -0.45
N GLU A 211 -5.65 -3.47 0.53
CA GLU A 211 -6.65 -4.33 1.18
C GLU A 211 -7.81 -4.66 0.23
N ASN A 212 -8.38 -3.66 -0.45
CA ASN A 212 -9.57 -3.83 -1.29
C ASN A 212 -9.23 -4.26 -2.73
N GLY A 213 -8.13 -3.78 -3.27
CA GLY A 213 -7.71 -4.03 -4.66
C GLY A 213 -6.83 -5.26 -4.85
N LEU A 214 -6.16 -5.71 -3.80
CA LEU A 214 -5.29 -6.88 -3.83
C LEU A 214 -5.79 -7.99 -2.89
N HIS A 215 -5.77 -7.78 -1.57
CA HIS A 215 -6.04 -8.86 -0.62
C HIS A 215 -7.47 -9.39 -0.74
N TYR A 216 -8.48 -8.51 -0.79
CA TYR A 216 -9.87 -8.91 -1.01
C TYR A 216 -10.04 -9.68 -2.33
N VAL A 217 -9.42 -9.22 -3.42
CA VAL A 217 -9.51 -9.90 -4.72
C VAL A 217 -8.87 -11.29 -4.66
N LEU A 218 -7.71 -11.41 -4.01
CA LEU A 218 -7.06 -12.72 -3.82
C LEU A 218 -7.93 -13.67 -3.00
N ASP A 219 -8.55 -13.20 -1.93
CA ASP A 219 -9.33 -14.05 -1.03
C ASP A 219 -10.69 -14.41 -1.60
N VAL A 220 -11.41 -13.44 -2.18
CA VAL A 220 -12.78 -13.65 -2.67
C VAL A 220 -12.79 -14.16 -4.11
N VAL A 221 -12.05 -13.50 -5.02
CA VAL A 221 -12.10 -13.85 -6.44
C VAL A 221 -11.18 -15.03 -6.75
N PHE A 222 -9.96 -15.04 -6.23
CA PHE A 222 -8.99 -16.11 -6.47
C PHE A 222 -9.00 -17.21 -5.40
N ARG A 223 -9.82 -17.07 -4.35
CA ARG A 223 -10.02 -18.03 -3.27
C ARG A 223 -8.69 -18.47 -2.64
N GLU A 224 -7.83 -17.50 -2.34
CA GLU A 224 -6.49 -17.78 -1.85
C GLU A 224 -6.52 -18.41 -0.46
N ASP A 225 -7.36 -17.90 0.44
CA ASP A 225 -7.51 -18.40 1.81
C ASP A 225 -8.21 -19.80 1.87
N ASP A 226 -8.88 -20.23 0.79
CA ASP A 226 -9.45 -21.57 0.67
C ASP A 226 -8.41 -22.63 0.24
N ALA A 227 -7.25 -22.20 -0.25
CA ALA A 227 -6.22 -23.12 -0.73
C ALA A 227 -5.60 -23.94 0.42
N ARG A 228 -5.57 -25.25 0.27
CA ARG A 228 -5.05 -26.20 1.28
C ARG A 228 -3.68 -26.79 0.92
N ALA A 229 -3.06 -26.30 -0.16
CA ALA A 229 -1.77 -26.79 -0.62
C ALA A 229 -0.66 -26.28 0.29
N ASN A 230 -0.14 -27.14 1.17
CA ASN A 230 0.85 -26.81 2.20
C ASN A 230 2.14 -27.63 2.11
N THR A 231 2.29 -28.48 1.08
CA THR A 231 3.47 -29.32 0.90
C THR A 231 4.60 -28.56 0.20
N GLY A 232 5.76 -28.48 0.81
CA GLY A 232 6.95 -27.84 0.25
C GLY A 232 6.69 -26.37 -0.12
N TYR A 233 6.95 -26.02 -1.36
CA TYR A 233 6.75 -24.65 -1.89
C TYR A 233 5.36 -24.40 -2.52
N ALA A 234 4.41 -25.33 -2.39
CA ALA A 234 3.14 -25.27 -3.10
C ALA A 234 2.34 -23.99 -2.78
N ALA A 235 2.26 -23.61 -1.49
CA ALA A 235 1.56 -22.40 -1.06
C ALA A 235 2.15 -21.13 -1.69
N GLU A 236 3.46 -21.00 -1.64
CA GLU A 236 4.20 -19.86 -2.18
C GLU A 236 4.06 -19.78 -3.71
N ASN A 237 4.21 -20.90 -4.40
CA ASN A 237 4.06 -20.97 -5.86
C ASN A 237 2.64 -20.62 -6.31
N LEU A 238 1.60 -21.17 -5.65
CA LEU A 238 0.21 -20.85 -5.96
C LEU A 238 -0.11 -19.38 -5.71
N SER A 239 0.41 -18.82 -4.63
CA SER A 239 0.30 -17.39 -4.35
C SER A 239 0.94 -16.56 -5.46
N LEU A 240 2.15 -16.91 -5.89
CA LEU A 240 2.84 -16.24 -6.99
C LEU A 240 2.04 -16.32 -8.31
N PHE A 241 1.49 -17.50 -8.63
CA PHE A 241 0.66 -17.66 -9.84
C PHE A 241 -0.61 -16.82 -9.81
N ARG A 242 -1.28 -16.67 -8.66
CA ARG A 242 -2.44 -15.80 -8.52
C ARG A 242 -2.09 -14.33 -8.82
N ARG A 243 -0.96 -13.84 -8.29
CA ARG A 243 -0.49 -12.47 -8.55
C ARG A 243 -0.11 -12.29 -10.01
N MET A 244 0.55 -13.28 -10.60
CA MET A 244 0.84 -13.27 -12.05
C MET A 244 -0.46 -13.18 -12.87
N ALA A 245 -1.47 -13.99 -12.55
CA ALA A 245 -2.75 -13.95 -13.24
C ALA A 245 -3.44 -12.58 -13.10
N MET A 246 -3.43 -11.98 -11.90
CA MET A 246 -3.94 -10.62 -11.69
C MET A 246 -3.20 -9.60 -12.55
N ASN A 247 -1.88 -9.65 -12.55
CA ASN A 247 -1.03 -8.75 -13.32
C ASN A 247 -1.30 -8.88 -14.82
N VAL A 248 -1.39 -10.11 -15.33
CA VAL A 248 -1.67 -10.37 -16.76
C VAL A 248 -3.05 -9.84 -17.16
N ILE A 249 -4.07 -10.07 -16.33
CA ILE A 249 -5.42 -9.54 -16.55
C ILE A 249 -5.37 -8.01 -16.67
N LYS A 250 -4.71 -7.33 -15.71
CA LYS A 250 -4.64 -5.86 -15.72
C LYS A 250 -3.77 -5.29 -16.84
N ALA A 251 -2.72 -6.01 -17.24
CA ALA A 251 -1.90 -5.61 -18.39
C ALA A 251 -2.59 -5.82 -19.76
N PHE A 252 -3.52 -6.78 -19.85
CA PHE A 252 -4.28 -7.09 -21.05
C PHE A 252 -5.58 -6.29 -21.14
N ASP A 253 -6.36 -6.28 -20.05
CA ASP A 253 -7.68 -5.64 -19.98
C ASP A 253 -7.82 -4.82 -18.68
N PRO A 254 -7.25 -3.60 -18.61
CA PRO A 254 -7.17 -2.81 -17.38
C PRO A 254 -8.54 -2.47 -16.75
N LYS A 255 -9.57 -2.35 -17.59
CA LYS A 255 -10.93 -1.91 -17.16
C LYS A 255 -11.79 -3.06 -16.65
N ARG A 256 -11.49 -4.30 -17.05
CA ARG A 256 -12.32 -5.46 -16.71
C ARG A 256 -12.18 -5.86 -15.25
N GLY A 257 -13.29 -6.26 -14.61
CA GLY A 257 -13.30 -6.85 -13.27
C GLY A 257 -12.57 -8.20 -13.24
N PHE A 258 -11.90 -8.51 -12.13
CA PHE A 258 -11.15 -9.76 -12.03
C PHE A 258 -12.05 -11.01 -12.08
N GLU A 259 -13.25 -10.95 -11.53
CA GLU A 259 -14.22 -12.06 -11.58
C GLU A 259 -14.66 -12.34 -13.01
N ASP A 260 -15.05 -11.28 -13.76
CA ASP A 260 -15.45 -11.40 -15.16
C ASP A 260 -14.29 -11.89 -16.03
N ALA A 261 -13.09 -11.36 -15.81
CA ALA A 261 -11.90 -11.79 -16.54
C ALA A 261 -11.61 -13.28 -16.34
N ARG A 262 -11.72 -13.78 -15.10
CA ARG A 262 -11.56 -15.22 -14.80
C ARG A 262 -12.64 -16.06 -15.47
N ARG A 263 -13.89 -15.60 -15.46
CA ARG A 263 -15.00 -16.29 -16.11
C ARG A 263 -14.77 -16.37 -17.62
N SER A 264 -14.42 -15.26 -18.26
CA SER A 264 -14.10 -15.25 -19.68
C SER A 264 -12.90 -16.12 -20.03
N ALA A 265 -11.84 -16.10 -19.22
CA ALA A 265 -10.70 -16.98 -19.44
C ALA A 265 -11.05 -18.48 -19.37
N ALA A 266 -12.07 -18.85 -18.59
CA ALA A 266 -12.54 -20.23 -18.49
C ALA A 266 -13.44 -20.68 -19.65
N PHE A 267 -14.20 -19.77 -20.27
CA PHE A 267 -15.24 -20.12 -21.25
C PHE A 267 -14.97 -19.55 -22.66
N GLU A 268 -14.06 -18.60 -22.82
CA GLU A 268 -13.75 -17.93 -24.08
C GLU A 268 -12.29 -18.18 -24.49
N PRO A 269 -12.01 -19.17 -25.38
CA PRO A 269 -10.65 -19.50 -25.78
C PRO A 269 -9.87 -18.30 -26.37
N ALA A 270 -10.55 -17.41 -27.10
CA ALA A 270 -9.94 -16.21 -27.67
C ALA A 270 -9.44 -15.24 -26.57
N TYR A 271 -10.22 -15.07 -25.50
CA TYR A 271 -9.83 -14.23 -24.36
C TYR A 271 -8.62 -14.83 -23.62
N LEU A 272 -8.64 -16.13 -23.37
CA LEU A 272 -7.51 -16.84 -22.77
C LEU A 272 -6.25 -16.74 -23.65
N GLY A 273 -6.39 -16.91 -24.97
CA GLY A 273 -5.31 -16.73 -25.95
C GLY A 273 -4.69 -15.35 -25.87
N GLY A 274 -5.50 -14.29 -25.75
CA GLY A 274 -5.04 -12.91 -25.56
C GLY A 274 -4.23 -12.73 -24.27
N LEU A 275 -4.70 -13.29 -23.14
CA LEU A 275 -3.97 -13.26 -21.86
C LEU A 275 -2.61 -13.97 -21.97
N LEU A 276 -2.57 -15.16 -22.58
CA LEU A 276 -1.34 -15.93 -22.76
C LEU A 276 -0.36 -15.21 -23.71
N SER A 277 -0.84 -14.62 -24.79
CA SER A 277 -0.02 -13.81 -25.68
C SER A 277 0.59 -12.61 -24.98
N LYS A 278 -0.14 -11.98 -24.05
CA LYS A 278 0.39 -10.90 -23.22
C LYS A 278 1.46 -11.37 -22.24
N LEU A 279 1.32 -12.59 -21.72
CA LEU A 279 2.27 -13.17 -20.78
C LEU A 279 3.58 -13.60 -21.45
N PHE A 280 3.48 -14.26 -22.60
CA PHE A 280 4.63 -14.90 -23.27
C PHE A 280 5.23 -14.06 -24.41
N GLY A 281 4.63 -12.92 -24.75
CA GLY A 281 4.94 -12.17 -25.97
C GLY A 281 4.30 -12.83 -27.19
N ALA A 282 4.01 -12.05 -28.22
CA ALA A 282 3.40 -12.55 -29.46
C ALA A 282 4.39 -13.44 -30.25
N ARG A 283 4.63 -14.65 -29.75
CA ARG A 283 5.23 -15.77 -30.49
C ARG A 283 4.26 -16.94 -30.39
N CYS A 284 3.12 -16.79 -31.02
CA CYS A 284 2.25 -17.89 -31.41
C CYS A 284 1.88 -17.67 -32.86
#